data_1bd7a54580f0810ba011561e4adcdb32
#
_entry.id   1bd7a54580f0810ba011561e4adcdb32
#
_cell.length_a   1.000
_cell.length_b   1.000
_cell.length_c   1.000
_cell.angle_alpha   90.00
_cell.angle_beta   90.00
_cell.angle_gamma   90.00
#
_symmetry.space_group_name_H-M   'P 1'
#
loop_
_entity.id
_entity.type
_entity.pdbx_description
1 polymer ?
#
loop_
_entity_poly.entity_id
_entity_poly.type
_entity_poly.pdbx_seq_one_letter_code
_entity_poly.pdbx_strand_id
1 'polypeptide(L)'
;MATHLLLTYDFPPIGGGIARWMAELAKRYPPGSLVVSTGQQGDSSDVDAGFPNRVDRLSFPSRRLRTIQGILLWSRRVAVLARSADAEFIWCGNIKPAAYPAKWTMERTGIPFGILLHGGDLLILQHQVHQSAIKRTTAAALLSSAAVLVANSEWTRDRCLTLLSELEIDAPTDRVRVVPLGADPEFFRPGVETGEVRSRYGLGDGRWLLSVARLTRHKGIDTALHALAQLHPNYPDLRYAVVGSGEELGALEAEARELGVADRVRFLTEVPDRDLPALYNCAEIYLGVSRLMEHQVEGFGISLVEASACGVPVIAGRSGGIPEAVRDGETGLLVDADGADALVAAVSRLLDDPALRARLGAGGRRAVEAHYNWDRVTRELGRIGHELGASSRQATV
;
A
#
# COMPACT_ATOMS: atom_id res chain seq x y z
N MET A 1 -5.94 -19.81 -20.92
CA MET A 1 -5.43 -18.48 -20.58
C MET A 1 -4.07 -18.67 -19.96
N ALA A 2 -3.14 -17.80 -20.25
CA ALA A 2 -1.82 -17.82 -19.63
C ALA A 2 -1.93 -17.60 -18.12
N THR A 3 -1.23 -18.42 -17.33
CA THR A 3 -1.30 -18.37 -15.87
C THR A 3 -0.08 -17.66 -15.30
N HIS A 4 -0.30 -16.73 -14.35
CA HIS A 4 0.77 -16.12 -13.60
C HIS A 4 0.85 -16.72 -12.18
N LEU A 5 2.02 -16.66 -11.57
CA LEU A 5 2.18 -16.91 -10.14
C LEU A 5 2.37 -15.58 -9.41
N LEU A 6 1.82 -15.46 -8.21
CA LEU A 6 2.07 -14.35 -7.28
C LEU A 6 2.70 -14.91 -6.00
N LEU A 7 3.95 -14.56 -5.78
CA LEU A 7 4.69 -14.97 -4.58
C LEU A 7 4.70 -13.83 -3.57
N THR A 8 4.11 -14.04 -2.42
CA THR A 8 4.08 -13.02 -1.36
C THR A 8 4.04 -13.66 0.03
N TYR A 9 4.61 -12.98 1.01
CA TYR A 9 4.41 -13.35 2.42
C TYR A 9 3.36 -12.43 3.10
N ASP A 10 3.07 -11.30 2.50
CA ASP A 10 2.01 -10.37 2.92
C ASP A 10 0.73 -10.67 2.13
N PHE A 11 -0.14 -11.48 2.72
CA PHE A 11 -1.43 -11.84 2.12
C PHE A 11 -2.48 -12.00 3.23
N PRO A 12 -3.78 -11.73 2.98
CA PRO A 12 -4.82 -11.92 3.99
C PRO A 12 -4.77 -13.30 4.68
N PRO A 13 -5.09 -13.36 5.97
CA PRO A 13 -5.68 -12.34 6.83
C PRO A 13 -4.70 -11.30 7.41
N ILE A 14 -3.45 -11.22 6.95
CA ILE A 14 -2.55 -10.13 7.33
C ILE A 14 -3.12 -8.82 6.80
N GLY A 15 -3.21 -7.79 7.66
CA GLY A 15 -3.58 -6.44 7.27
C GLY A 15 -2.41 -5.61 6.74
N GLY A 16 -2.74 -4.48 6.10
CA GLY A 16 -1.77 -3.49 5.61
C GLY A 16 -1.77 -3.31 4.10
N GLY A 17 -1.14 -2.21 3.64
CA GLY A 17 -1.19 -1.80 2.24
C GLY A 17 -0.65 -2.83 1.24
N ILE A 18 0.45 -3.53 1.58
CA ILE A 18 1.03 -4.57 0.71
C ILE A 18 0.07 -5.76 0.60
N ALA A 19 -0.46 -6.24 1.73
CA ALA A 19 -1.40 -7.36 1.74
C ALA A 19 -2.69 -7.01 0.98
N ARG A 20 -3.18 -5.77 1.09
CA ARG A 20 -4.30 -5.26 0.30
C ARG A 20 -4.00 -5.29 -1.20
N TRP A 21 -2.84 -4.78 -1.62
CA TRP A 21 -2.45 -4.84 -3.04
C TRP A 21 -2.42 -6.29 -3.56
N MET A 22 -1.79 -7.21 -2.81
CA MET A 22 -1.73 -8.62 -3.21
C MET A 22 -3.12 -9.26 -3.27
N ALA A 23 -4.00 -8.93 -2.33
CA ALA A 23 -5.39 -9.40 -2.31
C ALA A 23 -6.20 -8.87 -3.50
N GLU A 24 -6.04 -7.58 -3.84
CA GLU A 24 -6.75 -6.99 -4.98
C GLU A 24 -6.28 -7.60 -6.32
N LEU A 25 -5.01 -7.94 -6.46
CA LEU A 25 -4.54 -8.72 -7.61
C LEU A 25 -5.23 -10.10 -7.65
N ALA A 26 -5.21 -10.84 -6.54
CA ALA A 26 -5.83 -12.16 -6.47
C ALA A 26 -7.34 -12.13 -6.76
N LYS A 27 -8.02 -11.04 -6.37
CA LYS A 27 -9.45 -10.83 -6.57
C LYS A 27 -9.80 -10.48 -8.02
N ARG A 28 -8.94 -9.71 -8.70
CA ARG A 28 -9.27 -9.08 -9.99
C ARG A 28 -8.56 -9.67 -11.21
N TYR A 29 -7.54 -10.50 -11.02
CA TYR A 29 -7.06 -11.32 -12.14
C TYR A 29 -8.19 -12.19 -12.67
N PRO A 30 -8.25 -12.46 -13.99
CA PRO A 30 -9.27 -13.34 -14.54
C PRO A 30 -9.31 -14.67 -13.79
N PRO A 31 -10.49 -15.23 -13.50
CA PRO A 31 -10.61 -16.45 -12.72
C PRO A 31 -9.75 -17.60 -13.31
N GLY A 32 -8.96 -18.24 -12.45
CA GLY A 32 -8.06 -19.34 -12.83
C GLY A 32 -6.78 -18.92 -13.57
N SER A 33 -6.51 -17.61 -13.75
CA SER A 33 -5.29 -17.13 -14.41
C SER A 33 -4.19 -16.66 -13.45
N LEU A 34 -4.42 -16.75 -12.13
CA LEU A 34 -3.43 -16.46 -11.11
C LEU A 34 -3.39 -17.59 -10.06
N VAL A 35 -2.19 -17.96 -9.64
CA VAL A 35 -2.00 -18.79 -8.45
C VAL A 35 -1.16 -18.00 -7.44
N VAL A 36 -1.74 -17.73 -6.28
CA VAL A 36 -1.03 -17.07 -5.17
C VAL A 36 -0.29 -18.14 -4.37
N SER A 37 1.01 -17.93 -4.12
CA SER A 37 1.79 -18.78 -3.23
C SER A 37 2.26 -17.97 -2.02
N THR A 38 1.82 -18.40 -0.83
CA THR A 38 2.08 -17.72 0.44
C THR A 38 2.25 -18.72 1.59
N GLY A 39 2.50 -18.25 2.81
CA GLY A 39 2.56 -19.07 4.01
C GLY A 39 1.21 -19.15 4.74
N GLN A 40 1.12 -20.06 5.70
CA GLN A 40 -0.05 -20.21 6.57
C GLN A 40 -0.16 -19.02 7.55
N GLN A 41 -1.40 -18.58 7.79
CA GLN A 41 -1.76 -17.53 8.76
C GLN A 41 -3.06 -17.96 9.46
N GLY A 42 -2.96 -18.52 10.65
CA GLY A 42 -4.14 -19.02 11.37
C GLY A 42 -5.00 -19.97 10.52
N ASP A 43 -6.30 -19.99 10.76
CA ASP A 43 -7.27 -20.59 9.85
C ASP A 43 -7.66 -19.53 8.79
N SER A 44 -7.22 -19.76 7.57
CA SER A 44 -7.45 -18.85 6.44
C SER A 44 -8.32 -19.47 5.35
N SER A 45 -8.96 -20.60 5.60
CA SER A 45 -9.78 -21.32 4.63
C SER A 45 -10.94 -20.48 4.09
N ASP A 46 -11.67 -19.79 4.96
CA ASP A 46 -12.79 -18.93 4.57
C ASP A 46 -12.32 -17.70 3.78
N VAL A 47 -11.16 -17.16 4.15
CA VAL A 47 -10.54 -16.03 3.42
C VAL A 47 -10.13 -16.47 2.02
N ASP A 48 -9.51 -17.64 1.89
CA ASP A 48 -9.04 -18.16 0.61
C ASP A 48 -10.20 -18.55 -0.33
N ALA A 49 -11.30 -19.06 0.23
CA ALA A 49 -12.51 -19.38 -0.53
C ALA A 49 -13.18 -18.13 -1.15
N GLY A 50 -12.91 -16.95 -0.62
CA GLY A 50 -13.41 -15.68 -1.17
C GLY A 50 -12.69 -15.18 -2.43
N PHE A 51 -11.60 -15.83 -2.88
CA PHE A 51 -10.86 -15.44 -4.08
C PHE A 51 -11.26 -16.29 -5.30
N PRO A 52 -11.44 -15.68 -6.48
CA PRO A 52 -11.71 -16.41 -7.73
C PRO A 52 -10.48 -17.15 -8.25
N ASN A 53 -9.30 -16.85 -7.70
CA ASN A 53 -8.02 -17.41 -8.05
C ASN A 53 -7.47 -18.27 -6.91
N ARG A 54 -6.76 -19.35 -7.27
CA ARG A 54 -6.25 -20.32 -6.30
C ARG A 54 -5.21 -19.68 -5.35
N VAL A 55 -5.39 -19.91 -4.04
CA VAL A 55 -4.38 -19.60 -3.02
C VAL A 55 -3.74 -20.91 -2.56
N ASP A 56 -2.43 -21.00 -2.74
CA ASP A 56 -1.60 -22.13 -2.32
C ASP A 56 -0.79 -21.74 -1.10
N ARG A 57 -1.17 -22.25 0.06
CA ARG A 57 -0.46 -21.98 1.31
C ARG A 57 0.48 -23.11 1.67
N LEU A 58 1.71 -22.73 2.01
CA LEU A 58 2.66 -23.68 2.61
C LEU A 58 2.20 -24.02 4.04
N SER A 59 2.41 -25.25 4.46
CA SER A 59 1.98 -25.80 5.75
C SER A 59 2.72 -25.21 6.97
N PHE A 60 3.40 -24.08 6.84
CA PHE A 60 4.11 -23.38 7.90
C PHE A 60 3.85 -21.87 7.87
N PRO A 61 3.97 -21.18 9.02
CA PRO A 61 3.67 -19.76 9.14
C PRO A 61 4.47 -18.89 8.16
N SER A 62 3.83 -17.84 7.60
CA SER A 62 4.44 -16.90 6.65
C SER A 62 5.77 -16.32 7.14
N ARG A 63 5.93 -16.08 8.45
CA ARG A 63 7.21 -15.63 9.04
C ARG A 63 8.40 -16.56 8.74
N ARG A 64 8.16 -17.87 8.56
CA ARG A 64 9.20 -18.85 8.20
C ARG A 64 9.65 -18.73 6.75
N LEU A 65 8.87 -18.12 5.86
CA LEU A 65 9.28 -17.86 4.49
C LEU A 65 10.55 -16.99 4.40
N ARG A 66 10.88 -16.27 5.49
CA ARG A 66 12.08 -15.43 5.61
C ARG A 66 13.32 -16.18 6.10
N THR A 67 13.19 -17.45 6.47
CA THR A 67 14.32 -18.29 6.90
C THR A 67 14.91 -19.06 5.71
N ILE A 68 16.18 -19.45 5.78
CA ILE A 68 16.85 -20.25 4.73
C ILE A 68 16.06 -21.52 4.42
N GLN A 69 15.66 -22.25 5.45
CA GLN A 69 14.86 -23.48 5.28
C GLN A 69 13.52 -23.18 4.62
N GLY A 70 12.83 -22.13 5.06
CA GLY A 70 11.55 -21.71 4.47
C GLY A 70 11.70 -21.30 3.01
N ILE A 71 12.73 -20.53 2.67
CA ILE A 71 13.04 -20.17 1.28
C ILE A 71 13.27 -21.40 0.41
N LEU A 72 14.04 -22.39 0.88
CA LEU A 72 14.30 -23.62 0.13
C LEU A 72 13.02 -24.44 -0.11
N LEU A 73 12.18 -24.60 0.91
CA LEU A 73 10.89 -25.30 0.79
C LEU A 73 9.95 -24.54 -0.15
N TRP A 74 9.88 -23.23 -0.01
CA TRP A 74 9.08 -22.39 -0.89
C TRP A 74 9.55 -22.46 -2.34
N SER A 75 10.86 -22.41 -2.58
CA SER A 75 11.43 -22.53 -3.93
C SER A 75 11.05 -23.85 -4.62
N ARG A 76 11.11 -24.97 -3.87
CA ARG A 76 10.66 -26.27 -4.40
C ARG A 76 9.17 -26.26 -4.73
N ARG A 77 8.34 -25.71 -3.84
CA ARG A 77 6.89 -25.60 -4.05
C ARG A 77 6.56 -24.75 -5.25
N VAL A 78 7.20 -23.58 -5.39
CA VAL A 78 6.98 -22.65 -6.50
C VAL A 78 7.32 -23.30 -7.84
N ALA A 79 8.43 -24.04 -7.94
CA ALA A 79 8.77 -24.77 -9.17
C ALA A 79 7.76 -25.87 -9.55
N VAL A 80 7.16 -26.53 -8.56
CA VAL A 80 6.06 -27.48 -8.81
C VAL A 80 4.82 -26.74 -9.30
N LEU A 81 4.44 -25.64 -8.64
CA LEU A 81 3.29 -24.81 -9.04
C LEU A 81 3.48 -24.23 -10.46
N ALA A 82 4.68 -23.74 -10.77
CA ALA A 82 5.00 -23.17 -12.07
C ALA A 82 4.76 -24.16 -13.22
N ARG A 83 5.18 -25.42 -13.01
CA ARG A 83 4.94 -26.49 -14.00
C ARG A 83 3.49 -26.95 -14.06
N SER A 84 2.86 -27.17 -12.88
CA SER A 84 1.49 -27.72 -12.83
C SER A 84 0.42 -26.73 -13.31
N ALA A 85 0.70 -25.42 -13.20
CA ALA A 85 -0.18 -24.35 -13.67
C ALA A 85 0.18 -23.84 -15.08
N ASP A 86 1.19 -24.43 -15.74
CA ASP A 86 1.75 -23.93 -17.02
C ASP A 86 1.99 -22.42 -16.96
N ALA A 87 2.68 -21.96 -15.89
CA ALA A 87 2.87 -20.56 -15.64
C ALA A 87 3.79 -19.93 -16.70
N GLU A 88 3.44 -18.73 -17.15
CA GLU A 88 4.27 -17.98 -18.09
C GLU A 88 5.05 -16.84 -17.44
N PHE A 89 4.63 -16.39 -16.25
CA PHE A 89 5.27 -15.30 -15.52
C PHE A 89 5.10 -15.44 -14.00
N ILE A 90 6.08 -14.91 -13.26
CA ILE A 90 6.06 -14.92 -11.79
C ILE A 90 6.13 -13.49 -11.27
N TRP A 91 5.12 -13.06 -10.50
CA TRP A 91 5.15 -11.82 -9.75
C TRP A 91 5.68 -12.05 -8.33
N CYS A 92 6.64 -11.24 -7.90
CA CYS A 92 7.12 -11.17 -6.53
C CYS A 92 6.46 -9.97 -5.84
N GLY A 93 5.62 -10.21 -4.83
CA GLY A 93 4.94 -9.16 -4.06
C GLY A 93 5.90 -8.30 -3.21
N ASN A 94 7.18 -8.66 -3.15
CA ASN A 94 8.26 -7.90 -2.51
C ASN A 94 9.62 -8.42 -2.96
N ILE A 95 10.70 -7.65 -2.72
CA ILE A 95 12.06 -8.04 -3.12
C ILE A 95 12.48 -9.28 -2.32
N LYS A 96 12.43 -9.21 -1.00
CA LYS A 96 12.80 -10.32 -0.10
C LYS A 96 11.60 -10.64 0.81
N PRO A 97 11.25 -11.90 0.97
CA PRO A 97 11.93 -13.12 0.48
C PRO A 97 11.48 -13.62 -0.91
N ALA A 98 10.44 -13.03 -1.54
CA ALA A 98 9.74 -13.60 -2.69
C ALA A 98 10.63 -13.79 -3.94
N ALA A 99 11.60 -12.90 -4.17
CA ALA A 99 12.47 -13.01 -5.33
C ALA A 99 13.47 -14.18 -5.27
N TYR A 100 13.74 -14.77 -4.10
CA TYR A 100 14.58 -15.98 -4.00
C TYR A 100 13.95 -17.19 -4.69
N PRO A 101 12.71 -17.62 -4.32
CA PRO A 101 12.05 -18.72 -5.02
C PRO A 101 11.74 -18.40 -6.49
N ALA A 102 11.47 -17.14 -6.84
CA ALA A 102 11.26 -16.73 -8.22
C ALA A 102 12.54 -16.93 -9.06
N LYS A 103 13.67 -16.40 -8.61
CA LYS A 103 14.98 -16.57 -9.29
C LYS A 103 15.36 -18.05 -9.41
N TRP A 104 15.21 -18.81 -8.32
CA TRP A 104 15.50 -20.26 -8.32
C TRP A 104 14.64 -21.03 -9.32
N THR A 105 13.37 -20.64 -9.50
CA THR A 105 12.44 -21.23 -10.46
C THR A 105 12.81 -20.81 -11.88
N MET A 106 13.08 -19.54 -12.11
CA MET A 106 13.53 -19.02 -13.42
C MET A 106 14.77 -19.77 -13.94
N GLU A 107 15.77 -19.99 -13.09
CA GLU A 107 17.00 -20.71 -13.47
C GLU A 107 16.75 -22.17 -13.91
N ARG A 108 15.62 -22.77 -13.52
CA ARG A 108 15.27 -24.17 -13.83
C ARG A 108 14.21 -24.35 -14.89
N THR A 109 13.42 -23.33 -15.14
CA THR A 109 12.26 -23.43 -16.03
C THR A 109 12.28 -22.42 -17.17
N GLY A 110 13.15 -21.41 -17.10
CA GLY A 110 13.17 -20.29 -18.04
C GLY A 110 12.04 -19.28 -17.83
N ILE A 111 11.11 -19.50 -16.88
CA ILE A 111 9.97 -18.61 -16.64
C ILE A 111 10.46 -17.29 -16.04
N PRO A 112 10.23 -16.14 -16.69
CA PRO A 112 10.68 -14.85 -16.20
C PRO A 112 9.88 -14.38 -14.98
N PHE A 113 10.46 -13.45 -14.20
CA PHE A 113 9.77 -12.88 -13.04
C PHE A 113 9.92 -11.36 -12.97
N GLY A 114 8.94 -10.72 -12.33
CA GLY A 114 8.93 -9.31 -11.98
C GLY A 114 8.81 -9.09 -10.48
N ILE A 115 9.28 -7.93 -10.02
CA ILE A 115 9.25 -7.56 -8.60
C ILE A 115 8.40 -6.30 -8.43
N LEU A 116 7.43 -6.34 -7.50
CA LEU A 116 6.63 -5.19 -7.09
C LEU A 116 7.37 -4.45 -5.95
N LEU A 117 7.56 -3.13 -6.12
CA LEU A 117 8.32 -2.27 -5.24
C LEU A 117 7.38 -1.32 -4.48
N HIS A 118 7.66 -1.14 -3.17
CA HIS A 118 6.78 -0.41 -2.26
C HIS A 118 7.36 0.90 -1.71
N GLY A 119 8.59 1.24 -2.06
CA GLY A 119 9.30 2.43 -1.59
C GLY A 119 10.08 2.20 -0.29
N GLY A 120 9.43 1.90 0.82
CA GLY A 120 10.11 1.62 2.09
C GLY A 120 11.03 0.39 2.05
N ASP A 121 10.68 -0.62 1.27
CA ASP A 121 11.52 -1.81 1.05
C ASP A 121 12.85 -1.47 0.34
N LEU A 122 12.83 -0.49 -0.58
CA LEU A 122 14.04 0.01 -1.24
C LEU A 122 14.96 0.76 -0.27
N LEU A 123 14.42 1.63 0.60
CA LEU A 123 15.20 2.35 1.60
C LEU A 123 15.89 1.38 2.57
N ILE A 124 15.15 0.38 3.05
CA ILE A 124 15.69 -0.68 3.91
C ILE A 124 16.77 -1.48 3.17
N LEU A 125 16.53 -1.83 1.92
CA LEU A 125 17.48 -2.59 1.11
C LEU A 125 18.75 -1.78 0.84
N GLN A 126 18.63 -0.50 0.49
CA GLN A 126 19.75 0.43 0.28
C GLN A 126 20.61 0.53 1.53
N HIS A 127 20.01 0.74 2.70
CA HIS A 127 20.73 0.73 3.98
C HIS A 127 21.48 -0.60 4.21
N GLN A 128 20.84 -1.73 3.94
CA GLN A 128 21.44 -3.05 4.13
C GLN A 128 22.63 -3.33 3.20
N VAL A 129 22.58 -2.90 1.94
CA VAL A 129 23.65 -3.14 0.97
C VAL A 129 24.89 -2.29 1.26
N HIS A 130 24.74 -1.15 1.91
CA HIS A 130 25.87 -0.34 2.38
C HIS A 130 26.56 -0.96 3.59
N GLN A 131 25.86 -1.76 4.39
CA GLN A 131 26.41 -2.37 5.61
C GLN A 131 27.05 -3.75 5.39
N SER A 132 26.76 -4.45 4.26
CA SER A 132 27.17 -5.84 4.09
C SER A 132 27.39 -6.21 2.62
N ALA A 133 28.59 -6.65 2.30
CA ALA A 133 28.95 -7.14 0.97
C ALA A 133 28.08 -8.35 0.55
N ILE A 134 27.73 -9.25 1.47
CA ILE A 134 26.84 -10.39 1.20
C ILE A 134 25.45 -9.91 0.84
N LYS A 135 24.90 -8.93 1.57
CA LYS A 135 23.59 -8.36 1.27
C LYS A 135 23.61 -7.59 -0.07
N ARG A 136 24.71 -6.88 -0.39
CA ARG A 136 24.95 -6.21 -1.67
C ARG A 136 24.93 -7.23 -2.83
N THR A 137 25.76 -8.25 -2.77
CA THR A 137 25.83 -9.29 -3.81
C THR A 137 24.48 -9.99 -4.00
N THR A 138 23.78 -10.29 -2.88
CA THR A 138 22.48 -10.95 -2.96
C THR A 138 21.40 -10.04 -3.56
N ALA A 139 21.39 -8.76 -3.19
CA ALA A 139 20.46 -7.77 -3.76
C ALA A 139 20.73 -7.59 -5.25
N ALA A 140 22.00 -7.44 -5.65
CA ALA A 140 22.39 -7.33 -7.04
C ALA A 140 21.93 -8.55 -7.84
N ALA A 141 22.14 -9.77 -7.35
CA ALA A 141 21.71 -10.99 -8.02
C ALA A 141 20.18 -11.10 -8.19
N LEU A 142 19.38 -10.66 -7.21
CA LEU A 142 17.92 -10.67 -7.32
C LEU A 142 17.41 -9.61 -8.29
N LEU A 143 17.89 -8.37 -8.15
CA LEU A 143 17.44 -7.25 -8.98
C LEU A 143 17.90 -7.37 -10.44
N SER A 144 19.13 -7.85 -10.70
CA SER A 144 19.62 -8.07 -12.07
C SER A 144 18.86 -9.18 -12.80
N SER A 145 18.41 -10.20 -12.09
CA SER A 145 17.70 -11.36 -12.68
C SER A 145 16.23 -11.09 -12.98
N ALA A 146 15.60 -10.05 -12.39
CA ALA A 146 14.22 -9.74 -12.64
C ALA A 146 14.02 -9.17 -14.06
N ALA A 147 13.04 -9.66 -14.80
CA ALA A 147 12.70 -9.17 -16.14
C ALA A 147 12.12 -7.74 -16.09
N VAL A 148 11.42 -7.40 -15.00
CA VAL A 148 10.85 -6.07 -14.77
C VAL A 148 10.80 -5.77 -13.27
N LEU A 149 10.99 -4.50 -12.95
CA LEU A 149 10.77 -3.92 -11.62
C LEU A 149 9.59 -2.95 -11.73
N VAL A 150 8.56 -3.12 -10.91
CA VAL A 150 7.36 -2.29 -10.98
C VAL A 150 7.25 -1.46 -9.71
N ALA A 151 7.44 -0.17 -9.85
CA ALA A 151 7.29 0.82 -8.81
C ALA A 151 5.83 1.28 -8.68
N ASN A 152 5.38 1.56 -7.47
CA ASN A 152 4.04 2.08 -7.20
C ASN A 152 3.93 3.61 -7.36
N SER A 153 5.06 4.30 -7.64
CA SER A 153 5.15 5.75 -7.87
C SER A 153 6.45 6.10 -8.59
N GLU A 154 6.52 7.29 -9.21
CA GLU A 154 7.75 7.83 -9.80
C GLU A 154 8.85 7.99 -8.73
N TRP A 155 8.48 8.45 -7.53
CA TRP A 155 9.41 8.50 -6.41
C TRP A 155 10.05 7.13 -6.12
N THR A 156 9.25 6.07 -6.09
CA THR A 156 9.74 4.70 -5.86
C THR A 156 10.62 4.23 -7.03
N ARG A 157 10.27 4.60 -8.27
CA ARG A 157 11.09 4.33 -9.45
C ARG A 157 12.45 5.00 -9.35
N ASP A 158 12.51 6.28 -9.01
CA ASP A 158 13.76 7.03 -8.88
C ASP A 158 14.67 6.43 -7.79
N ARG A 159 14.08 6.01 -6.66
CA ARG A 159 14.83 5.27 -5.63
C ARG A 159 15.35 3.93 -6.13
N CYS A 160 14.56 3.22 -6.93
CA CYS A 160 14.99 1.97 -7.56
C CYS A 160 16.17 2.22 -8.52
N LEU A 161 16.08 3.21 -9.40
CA LEU A 161 17.16 3.56 -10.32
C LEU A 161 18.45 3.95 -9.60
N THR A 162 18.34 4.74 -8.51
CA THR A 162 19.47 5.06 -7.64
C THR A 162 20.13 3.80 -7.09
N LEU A 163 19.34 2.88 -6.53
CA LEU A 163 19.86 1.62 -5.97
C LEU A 163 20.50 0.73 -7.04
N LEU A 164 19.92 0.64 -8.25
CA LEU A 164 20.50 -0.12 -9.36
C LEU A 164 21.88 0.46 -9.76
N SER A 165 22.00 1.78 -9.85
CA SER A 165 23.27 2.46 -10.12
C SER A 165 24.31 2.19 -9.02
N GLU A 166 23.94 2.27 -7.75
CA GLU A 166 24.83 1.95 -6.61
C GLU A 166 25.29 0.49 -6.63
N LEU A 167 24.45 -0.42 -7.13
CA LEU A 167 24.77 -1.84 -7.28
C LEU A 167 25.52 -2.15 -8.57
N GLU A 168 25.83 -1.15 -9.41
CA GLU A 168 26.49 -1.30 -10.70
C GLU A 168 25.70 -2.21 -11.67
N ILE A 169 24.36 -2.17 -11.57
CA ILE A 169 23.46 -2.91 -12.46
C ILE A 169 23.10 -1.99 -13.63
N ASP A 170 23.58 -2.32 -14.80
CA ASP A 170 23.14 -1.68 -16.03
C ASP A 170 21.74 -2.19 -16.37
N ALA A 171 20.78 -1.32 -16.26
CA ALA A 171 19.38 -1.63 -16.53
C ALA A 171 18.78 -0.56 -17.47
N PRO A 172 18.23 -0.96 -18.61
CA PRO A 172 17.44 -0.06 -19.44
C PRO A 172 16.34 0.60 -18.61
N THR A 173 16.07 1.88 -18.84
CA THR A 173 15.09 2.65 -18.04
C THR A 173 13.67 2.10 -18.15
N ASP A 174 13.32 1.44 -19.25
CA ASP A 174 12.03 0.78 -19.48
C ASP A 174 11.83 -0.52 -18.66
N ARG A 175 12.92 -1.04 -18.08
CA ARG A 175 12.84 -2.17 -17.14
C ARG A 175 12.27 -1.78 -15.79
N VAL A 176 12.31 -0.50 -15.41
CA VAL A 176 11.66 0.01 -14.18
C VAL A 176 10.39 0.76 -14.60
N ARG A 177 9.25 0.08 -14.48
CA ARG A 177 7.93 0.62 -14.87
C ARG A 177 7.20 1.18 -13.64
N VAL A 178 6.36 2.17 -13.86
CA VAL A 178 5.52 2.75 -12.79
C VAL A 178 4.08 2.33 -13.01
N VAL A 179 3.48 1.73 -11.99
CA VAL A 179 2.07 1.36 -11.95
C VAL A 179 1.49 1.90 -10.64
N PRO A 180 0.95 3.13 -10.64
CA PRO A 180 0.32 3.72 -9.45
C PRO A 180 -0.81 2.83 -8.94
N LEU A 181 -0.97 2.74 -7.62
CA LEU A 181 -1.98 1.90 -6.99
C LEU A 181 -3.39 2.50 -7.12
N GLY A 182 -4.37 1.89 -6.47
CA GLY A 182 -5.75 2.31 -6.56
C GLY A 182 -6.58 1.96 -5.34
N ALA A 183 -7.86 2.30 -5.42
CA ALA A 183 -8.92 1.85 -4.52
C ALA A 183 -10.01 1.11 -5.32
N ASP A 184 -10.92 0.47 -4.62
CA ASP A 184 -12.15 -0.10 -5.21
C ASP A 184 -13.26 0.98 -5.15
N PRO A 185 -13.64 1.62 -6.27
CA PRO A 185 -14.62 2.69 -6.25
C PRO A 185 -16.06 2.22 -6.01
N GLU A 186 -16.32 0.93 -6.10
CA GLU A 186 -17.63 0.35 -5.75
C GLU A 186 -17.74 0.08 -4.25
N PHE A 187 -16.65 -0.35 -3.64
CA PHE A 187 -16.57 -0.59 -2.21
C PHE A 187 -16.41 0.72 -1.43
N PHE A 188 -15.45 1.57 -1.82
CA PHE A 188 -15.25 2.92 -1.30
C PHE A 188 -16.02 3.91 -2.17
N ARG A 189 -17.18 4.37 -1.69
CA ARG A 189 -18.06 5.26 -2.44
C ARG A 189 -18.72 6.28 -1.53
N PRO A 190 -19.15 7.43 -2.07
CA PRO A 190 -19.93 8.40 -1.31
C PRO A 190 -21.30 7.85 -0.91
N GLY A 191 -21.88 8.42 0.13
CA GLY A 191 -23.27 8.15 0.56
C GLY A 191 -23.48 6.79 1.23
N VAL A 192 -22.40 6.17 1.75
CA VAL A 192 -22.53 4.98 2.59
C VAL A 192 -23.16 5.37 3.92
N GLU A 193 -24.14 4.57 4.38
CA GLU A 193 -24.83 4.78 5.66
C GLU A 193 -23.82 4.75 6.83
N THR A 194 -23.87 5.75 7.71
CA THR A 194 -22.88 5.95 8.78
C THR A 194 -23.42 5.75 10.19
N GLY A 195 -24.73 5.66 10.39
CA GLY A 195 -25.37 5.67 11.72
C GLY A 195 -24.88 4.54 12.62
N GLU A 196 -24.81 3.32 12.09
CA GLU A 196 -24.35 2.16 12.87
C GLU A 196 -22.87 2.30 13.25
N VAL A 197 -22.01 2.74 12.32
CA VAL A 197 -20.57 2.92 12.54
C VAL A 197 -20.31 4.07 13.52
N ARG A 198 -21.05 5.19 13.41
CA ARG A 198 -20.97 6.29 14.39
C ARG A 198 -21.32 5.80 15.79
N SER A 199 -22.41 5.05 15.94
CA SER A 199 -22.81 4.48 17.23
C SER A 199 -21.76 3.50 17.79
N ARG A 200 -21.31 2.55 16.95
CA ARG A 200 -20.35 1.50 17.35
C ARG A 200 -19.02 2.06 17.83
N TYR A 201 -18.49 3.08 17.15
CA TYR A 201 -17.18 3.67 17.45
C TYR A 201 -17.23 4.96 18.26
N GLY A 202 -18.39 5.34 18.76
CA GLY A 202 -18.57 6.54 19.60
C GLY A 202 -18.27 7.83 18.84
N LEU A 203 -18.53 7.86 17.53
CA LEU A 203 -18.43 9.05 16.70
C LEU A 203 -19.75 9.82 16.76
N GLY A 204 -19.99 10.51 17.88
CA GLY A 204 -21.18 11.35 18.06
C GLY A 204 -21.25 12.48 17.05
N ASP A 205 -22.14 13.43 17.34
CA ASP A 205 -22.27 14.66 16.55
C ASP A 205 -20.95 15.46 16.60
N GLY A 206 -20.65 16.14 15.50
CA GLY A 206 -19.44 16.94 15.33
C GLY A 206 -18.80 16.76 13.97
N ARG A 207 -17.80 17.60 13.72
CA ARG A 207 -17.00 17.59 12.47
C ARG A 207 -15.80 16.69 12.68
N TRP A 208 -15.68 15.63 11.89
CA TRP A 208 -14.64 14.63 12.08
C TRP A 208 -13.51 14.75 11.05
N LEU A 209 -12.28 14.89 11.54
CA LEU A 209 -11.08 14.56 10.80
C LEU A 209 -10.86 13.04 10.91
N LEU A 210 -10.25 12.43 9.89
CA LEU A 210 -9.97 10.98 9.87
C LEU A 210 -8.58 10.71 9.36
N SER A 211 -7.88 9.78 10.00
CA SER A 211 -6.71 9.08 9.43
C SER A 211 -6.90 7.57 9.52
N VAL A 212 -6.47 6.85 8.50
CA VAL A 212 -6.43 5.38 8.46
C VAL A 212 -5.00 4.95 8.15
N ALA A 213 -4.26 4.47 9.14
CA ALA A 213 -2.84 4.15 8.99
C ALA A 213 -2.33 3.21 10.07
N ARG A 214 -1.20 2.55 9.84
CA ARG A 214 -0.42 1.98 10.94
C ARG A 214 0.10 3.11 11.83
N LEU A 215 0.02 2.94 13.13
CA LEU A 215 0.49 3.94 14.09
C LEU A 215 2.00 3.85 14.25
N THR A 216 2.70 4.44 13.31
CA THR A 216 4.16 4.57 13.24
C THR A 216 4.51 6.03 13.03
N ARG A 217 5.65 6.47 13.53
CA ARG A 217 6.00 7.89 13.63
C ARG A 217 5.98 8.65 12.30
N HIS A 218 6.38 8.00 11.20
CA HIS A 218 6.38 8.64 9.88
C HIS A 218 4.98 8.95 9.33
N LYS A 219 3.90 8.43 9.95
CA LYS A 219 2.51 8.68 9.51
C LYS A 219 1.97 10.05 9.93
N GLY A 220 2.69 10.77 10.81
CA GLY A 220 2.39 12.15 11.17
C GLY A 220 1.10 12.33 11.99
N ILE A 221 0.66 11.29 12.72
CA ILE A 221 -0.52 11.42 13.60
C ILE A 221 -0.23 12.42 14.73
N ASP A 222 0.99 12.48 15.23
CA ASP A 222 1.50 13.51 16.15
C ASP A 222 1.29 14.92 15.56
N THR A 223 1.70 15.19 14.33
CA THR A 223 1.45 16.47 13.64
C THR A 223 -0.04 16.81 13.59
N ALA A 224 -0.90 15.82 13.34
CA ALA A 224 -2.36 16.02 13.32
C ALA A 224 -2.93 16.32 14.71
N LEU A 225 -2.40 15.73 15.79
CA LEU A 225 -2.79 16.05 17.17
C LEU A 225 -2.44 17.49 17.54
N HIS A 226 -1.21 17.95 17.20
CA HIS A 226 -0.81 19.33 17.39
C HIS A 226 -1.68 20.31 16.61
N ALA A 227 -2.03 19.96 15.37
CA ALA A 227 -2.95 20.76 14.55
C ALA A 227 -4.35 20.83 15.18
N LEU A 228 -4.88 19.73 15.69
CA LEU A 228 -6.17 19.70 16.38
C LEU A 228 -6.17 20.61 17.62
N ALA A 229 -5.10 20.61 18.40
CA ALA A 229 -4.95 21.48 19.58
C ALA A 229 -4.96 22.96 19.22
N GLN A 230 -4.36 23.34 18.08
CA GLN A 230 -4.37 24.74 17.61
C GLN A 230 -5.73 25.12 16.99
N LEU A 231 -6.43 24.18 16.35
CA LEU A 231 -7.70 24.42 15.68
C LEU A 231 -8.90 24.46 16.64
N HIS A 232 -8.89 23.66 17.69
CA HIS A 232 -10.02 23.49 18.59
C HIS A 232 -10.57 24.79 19.21
N PRO A 233 -9.81 25.85 19.54
CA PRO A 233 -10.39 27.09 20.04
C PRO A 233 -11.33 27.77 19.06
N ASN A 234 -11.05 27.67 17.74
CA ASN A 234 -11.86 28.26 16.68
C ASN A 234 -12.93 27.29 16.13
N TYR A 235 -12.74 25.99 16.29
CA TYR A 235 -13.64 24.92 15.83
C TYR A 235 -13.95 23.97 17.00
N PRO A 236 -14.81 24.38 17.97
CA PRO A 236 -15.02 23.64 19.21
C PRO A 236 -15.73 22.29 19.01
N ASP A 237 -16.38 22.06 17.89
CA ASP A 237 -17.01 20.80 17.47
C ASP A 237 -16.10 19.88 16.67
N LEU A 238 -14.86 20.32 16.37
CA LEU A 238 -13.89 19.54 15.63
C LEU A 238 -13.35 18.38 16.47
N ARG A 239 -13.31 17.19 15.87
CA ARG A 239 -12.86 15.93 16.47
C ARG A 239 -11.96 15.19 15.51
N TYR A 240 -11.23 14.21 16.00
CA TYR A 240 -10.29 13.43 15.20
C TYR A 240 -10.45 11.93 15.47
N ALA A 241 -10.70 11.14 14.43
CA ALA A 241 -10.71 9.69 14.47
C ALA A 241 -9.42 9.14 13.81
N VAL A 242 -8.74 8.26 14.52
CA VAL A 242 -7.51 7.61 14.07
C VAL A 242 -7.75 6.12 14.02
N VAL A 243 -7.82 5.56 12.81
CA VAL A 243 -8.07 4.13 12.59
C VAL A 243 -6.75 3.41 12.33
N GLY A 244 -6.48 2.40 13.13
CA GLY A 244 -5.32 1.53 12.98
C GLY A 244 -4.61 1.22 14.28
N SER A 245 -3.61 0.38 14.20
CA SER A 245 -2.77 -0.05 15.33
C SER A 245 -1.29 0.14 15.02
N GLY A 246 -0.45 0.14 16.04
CA GLY A 246 1.00 0.26 15.90
C GLY A 246 1.70 0.61 17.21
N GLU A 247 3.02 0.63 17.13
CA GLU A 247 3.91 0.85 18.28
C GLU A 247 3.76 2.24 18.92
N GLU A 248 3.31 3.24 18.15
CA GLU A 248 3.16 4.62 18.63
C GLU A 248 1.83 4.88 19.37
N LEU A 249 0.89 3.92 19.46
CA LEU A 249 -0.43 4.16 20.05
C LEU A 249 -0.35 4.79 21.45
N GLY A 250 0.42 4.19 22.37
CA GLY A 250 0.54 4.68 23.72
C GLY A 250 1.19 6.08 23.82
N ALA A 251 2.15 6.38 22.95
CA ALA A 251 2.78 7.70 22.87
C ALA A 251 1.78 8.75 22.35
N LEU A 252 1.02 8.43 21.30
CA LEU A 252 0.01 9.32 20.74
C LEU A 252 -1.14 9.60 21.70
N GLU A 253 -1.59 8.60 22.48
CA GLU A 253 -2.58 8.81 23.54
C GLU A 253 -2.06 9.70 24.66
N ALA A 254 -0.77 9.59 25.04
CA ALA A 254 -0.14 10.45 26.02
C ALA A 254 -0.05 11.89 25.49
N GLU A 255 0.40 12.07 24.25
CA GLU A 255 0.50 13.35 23.59
C GLU A 255 -0.87 14.06 23.46
N ALA A 256 -1.93 13.34 23.09
CA ALA A 256 -3.29 13.90 23.07
C ALA A 256 -3.75 14.42 24.43
N ARG A 257 -3.33 13.76 25.54
CA ARG A 257 -3.61 14.23 26.90
C ARG A 257 -2.79 15.46 27.26
N GLU A 258 -1.51 15.49 26.94
CA GLU A 258 -0.61 16.63 27.18
C GLU A 258 -1.08 17.88 26.41
N LEU A 259 -1.58 17.70 25.18
CA LEU A 259 -2.15 18.76 24.34
C LEU A 259 -3.57 19.18 24.78
N GLY A 260 -4.19 18.50 25.72
CA GLY A 260 -5.54 18.80 26.19
C GLY A 260 -6.66 18.50 25.20
N VAL A 261 -6.43 17.57 24.25
CA VAL A 261 -7.41 17.21 23.21
C VAL A 261 -7.87 15.74 23.27
N ALA A 262 -7.53 15.00 24.31
CA ALA A 262 -7.84 13.58 24.44
C ALA A 262 -9.35 13.25 24.37
N ASP A 263 -10.21 14.14 24.86
CA ASP A 263 -11.68 14.01 24.77
C ASP A 263 -12.22 14.19 23.35
N ARG A 264 -11.42 14.75 22.44
CA ARG A 264 -11.75 15.03 21.04
C ARG A 264 -11.17 14.01 20.07
N VAL A 265 -10.33 13.08 20.56
CA VAL A 265 -9.68 12.06 19.73
C VAL A 265 -10.29 10.69 20.02
N ARG A 266 -10.44 9.89 18.95
CA ARG A 266 -10.82 8.47 19.04
C ARG A 266 -9.79 7.63 18.32
N PHE A 267 -9.06 6.79 19.06
CA PHE A 267 -8.20 5.75 18.51
C PHE A 267 -8.99 4.46 18.33
N LEU A 268 -9.12 3.99 17.10
CA LEU A 268 -9.92 2.83 16.71
C LEU A 268 -8.98 1.73 16.20
N THR A 269 -8.57 0.81 17.06
CA THR A 269 -7.52 -0.18 16.77
C THR A 269 -8.02 -1.47 16.13
N GLU A 270 -9.30 -1.79 16.27
CA GLU A 270 -9.92 -3.04 15.82
C GLU A 270 -11.11 -2.74 14.89
N VAL A 271 -10.81 -2.17 13.74
CA VAL A 271 -11.81 -1.85 12.72
C VAL A 271 -11.71 -2.86 11.59
N PRO A 272 -12.76 -3.66 11.34
CA PRO A 272 -12.80 -4.55 10.19
C PRO A 272 -12.92 -3.75 8.89
N ASP A 273 -12.34 -4.27 7.81
CA ASP A 273 -12.31 -3.59 6.50
C ASP A 273 -13.72 -3.18 6.00
N ARG A 274 -14.74 -3.98 6.30
CA ARG A 274 -16.14 -3.69 5.91
C ARG A 274 -16.69 -2.38 6.49
N ASP A 275 -16.16 -1.90 7.60
CA ASP A 275 -16.60 -0.68 8.26
C ASP A 275 -15.86 0.58 7.74
N LEU A 276 -14.73 0.39 7.03
CA LEU A 276 -13.91 1.50 6.51
C LEU A 276 -14.67 2.44 5.58
N PRO A 277 -15.51 1.98 4.61
CA PRO A 277 -16.26 2.90 3.76
C PRO A 277 -17.16 3.84 4.56
N ALA A 278 -17.86 3.34 5.59
CA ALA A 278 -18.70 4.16 6.44
C ALA A 278 -17.88 5.12 7.30
N LEU A 279 -16.71 4.72 7.81
CA LEU A 279 -15.79 5.59 8.55
C LEU A 279 -15.25 6.72 7.68
N TYR A 280 -14.85 6.44 6.43
CA TYR A 280 -14.48 7.50 5.50
C TYR A 280 -15.65 8.48 5.28
N ASN A 281 -16.89 7.99 5.11
CA ASN A 281 -18.07 8.83 4.94
C ASN A 281 -18.48 9.61 6.22
N CYS A 282 -17.97 9.25 7.41
CA CYS A 282 -18.11 10.04 8.63
C CYS A 282 -17.23 11.29 8.64
N ALA A 283 -16.16 11.30 7.85
CA ALA A 283 -15.15 12.33 7.89
C ALA A 283 -15.51 13.53 7.00
N GLU A 284 -15.25 14.72 7.50
CA GLU A 284 -15.32 15.95 6.72
C GLU A 284 -14.03 16.22 5.93
N ILE A 285 -12.89 15.80 6.51
CA ILE A 285 -11.56 15.88 5.89
C ILE A 285 -10.76 14.64 6.27
N TYR A 286 -10.07 14.06 5.31
CA TYR A 286 -9.10 12.99 5.56
C TYR A 286 -7.68 13.56 5.69
N LEU A 287 -6.94 13.13 6.70
CA LEU A 287 -5.56 13.52 6.95
C LEU A 287 -4.59 12.35 6.71
N GLY A 288 -3.69 12.52 5.76
CA GLY A 288 -2.63 11.56 5.45
C GLY A 288 -1.26 12.23 5.45
N VAL A 289 -0.89 12.86 6.55
CA VAL A 289 0.26 13.78 6.69
C VAL A 289 1.59 13.04 6.94
N SER A 290 1.81 11.94 6.20
CA SER A 290 3.05 11.19 6.30
C SER A 290 4.26 12.03 5.87
N ARG A 291 5.40 11.81 6.54
CA ARG A 291 6.68 12.46 6.29
C ARG A 291 7.79 11.43 6.05
N LEU A 292 8.85 11.84 5.39
CA LEU A 292 10.03 10.99 5.22
C LEU A 292 10.83 10.95 6.52
N MET A 293 11.07 9.74 7.05
CA MET A 293 11.89 9.53 8.24
C MET A 293 12.84 8.36 8.02
N GLU A 294 14.15 8.63 8.05
CA GLU A 294 15.21 7.61 7.89
C GLU A 294 14.91 6.59 6.76
N HIS A 295 14.33 5.45 7.13
CA HIS A 295 14.01 4.33 6.22
C HIS A 295 12.50 4.10 6.09
N GLN A 296 11.68 5.05 6.52
CA GLN A 296 10.22 4.98 6.49
C GLN A 296 9.65 6.09 5.61
N VAL A 297 8.79 5.70 4.68
CA VAL A 297 8.16 6.60 3.71
C VAL A 297 6.82 6.03 3.29
N GLU A 298 5.92 6.91 2.87
CA GLU A 298 4.73 6.50 2.13
C GLU A 298 5.10 6.33 0.65
N GLY A 299 5.06 5.09 0.16
CA GLY A 299 5.41 4.80 -1.24
C GLY A 299 4.36 5.26 -2.24
N PHE A 300 3.09 5.36 -1.81
CA PHE A 300 1.98 5.86 -2.64
C PHE A 300 0.85 6.47 -1.81
N GLY A 301 0.30 5.71 -0.83
CA GLY A 301 -0.80 6.18 0.01
C GLY A 301 -2.17 5.64 -0.40
N ILE A 302 -2.38 4.32 -0.28
CA ILE A 302 -3.65 3.66 -0.63
C ILE A 302 -4.83 4.31 0.11
N SER A 303 -4.70 4.60 1.41
CA SER A 303 -5.76 5.22 2.22
C SER A 303 -6.17 6.63 1.74
N LEU A 304 -5.27 7.36 1.08
CA LEU A 304 -5.57 8.64 0.45
C LEU A 304 -6.55 8.48 -0.72
N VAL A 305 -6.29 7.48 -1.56
CA VAL A 305 -7.19 7.19 -2.70
C VAL A 305 -8.48 6.49 -2.26
N GLU A 306 -8.49 5.75 -1.14
CA GLU A 306 -9.71 5.22 -0.52
C GLU A 306 -10.62 6.36 -0.01
N ALA A 307 -10.05 7.36 0.68
CA ALA A 307 -10.76 8.58 1.09
C ALA A 307 -11.29 9.35 -0.12
N SER A 308 -10.44 9.53 -1.14
CA SER A 308 -10.82 10.16 -2.42
C SER A 308 -11.96 9.39 -3.12
N ALA A 309 -11.95 8.06 -3.09
CA ALA A 309 -13.02 7.22 -3.62
C ALA A 309 -14.35 7.46 -2.90
N CYS A 310 -14.33 7.73 -1.60
CA CYS A 310 -15.50 8.13 -0.82
C CYS A 310 -15.92 9.60 -1.06
N GLY A 311 -15.23 10.36 -1.92
CA GLY A 311 -15.51 11.77 -2.16
C GLY A 311 -15.08 12.68 -1.00
N VAL A 312 -14.28 12.19 -0.07
CA VAL A 312 -13.76 12.95 1.06
C VAL A 312 -12.54 13.76 0.62
N PRO A 313 -12.48 15.07 0.85
CA PRO A 313 -11.31 15.87 0.55
C PRO A 313 -10.12 15.46 1.40
N VAL A 314 -8.96 15.39 0.78
CA VAL A 314 -7.73 14.88 1.38
C VAL A 314 -6.75 16.02 1.64
N ILE A 315 -6.14 16.05 2.83
CA ILE A 315 -4.91 16.82 3.10
C ILE A 315 -3.80 15.80 3.34
N ALA A 316 -2.71 15.91 2.59
CA ALA A 316 -1.64 14.94 2.62
C ALA A 316 -0.26 15.59 2.73
N GLY A 317 0.70 14.89 3.34
CA GLY A 317 2.09 15.34 3.45
C GLY A 317 2.80 15.27 2.10
N ARG A 318 3.57 16.31 1.74
CA ARG A 318 4.36 16.34 0.50
C ARG A 318 5.63 15.48 0.68
N SER A 319 5.46 14.16 0.66
CA SER A 319 6.52 13.19 0.97
C SER A 319 6.38 11.90 0.16
N GLY A 320 7.51 11.32 -0.24
CA GLY A 320 7.52 10.05 -0.97
C GLY A 320 6.67 10.07 -2.23
N GLY A 321 5.88 9.02 -2.43
CA GLY A 321 4.95 8.88 -3.56
C GLY A 321 3.59 9.56 -3.39
N ILE A 322 3.34 10.24 -2.28
CA ILE A 322 2.05 10.93 -2.01
C ILE A 322 1.69 11.96 -3.09
N PRO A 323 2.61 12.80 -3.63
CA PRO A 323 2.27 13.78 -4.66
C PRO A 323 1.70 13.19 -5.95
N GLU A 324 1.84 11.88 -6.16
CA GLU A 324 1.24 11.18 -7.29
C GLU A 324 -0.18 10.69 -6.99
N ALA A 325 -0.45 10.31 -5.74
CA ALA A 325 -1.78 9.92 -5.29
C ALA A 325 -2.72 11.14 -5.12
N VAL A 326 -2.16 12.32 -4.77
CA VAL A 326 -2.90 13.55 -4.50
C VAL A 326 -2.35 14.70 -5.35
N ARG A 327 -3.17 15.21 -6.26
CA ARG A 327 -2.85 16.39 -7.06
C ARG A 327 -3.25 17.65 -6.29
N ASP A 328 -2.25 18.47 -5.95
CA ASP A 328 -2.45 19.67 -5.14
C ASP A 328 -3.43 20.65 -5.78
N GLY A 329 -4.47 21.06 -5.05
CA GLY A 329 -5.53 21.95 -5.49
C GLY A 329 -6.58 21.35 -6.45
N GLU A 330 -6.40 20.09 -6.90
CA GLU A 330 -7.32 19.38 -7.79
C GLU A 330 -8.07 18.23 -7.11
N THR A 331 -7.32 17.32 -6.44
CA THR A 331 -7.88 16.14 -5.77
C THR A 331 -7.68 16.16 -4.26
N GLY A 332 -6.95 17.14 -3.74
CA GLY A 332 -6.65 17.37 -2.34
C GLY A 332 -5.71 18.55 -2.16
N LEU A 333 -5.16 18.71 -0.96
CA LEU A 333 -4.13 19.68 -0.64
C LEU A 333 -2.87 18.96 -0.19
N LEU A 334 -1.70 19.42 -0.66
CA LEU A 334 -0.40 18.94 -0.21
C LEU A 334 0.24 19.97 0.74
N VAL A 335 0.62 19.50 1.93
CA VAL A 335 1.24 20.34 2.96
C VAL A 335 2.63 19.84 3.32
N ASP A 336 3.46 20.69 3.86
CA ASP A 336 4.64 20.29 4.61
C ASP A 336 4.17 19.66 5.93
N ALA A 337 4.58 18.43 6.19
CA ALA A 337 4.15 17.65 7.35
C ALA A 337 5.17 17.69 8.52
N ASP A 338 6.28 18.43 8.39
CA ASP A 338 7.30 18.54 9.44
C ASP A 338 6.85 19.43 10.62
N GLY A 339 5.77 20.21 10.42
CA GLY A 339 5.14 21.04 11.45
C GLY A 339 3.62 21.11 11.33
N ALA A 340 2.94 21.53 12.40
CA ALA A 340 1.48 21.60 12.44
C ALA A 340 0.89 22.80 11.67
N ASP A 341 1.64 23.92 11.51
CA ASP A 341 1.09 25.20 11.04
C ASP A 341 0.53 25.12 9.61
N ALA A 342 1.25 24.44 8.70
CA ALA A 342 0.77 24.23 7.34
C ALA A 342 -0.51 23.37 7.30
N LEU A 343 -0.60 22.37 8.19
CA LEU A 343 -1.79 21.53 8.33
C LEU A 343 -2.95 22.32 8.92
N VAL A 344 -2.71 23.15 9.95
CA VAL A 344 -3.71 24.07 10.54
C VAL A 344 -4.31 24.97 9.46
N ALA A 345 -3.46 25.62 8.67
CA ALA A 345 -3.90 26.51 7.58
C ALA A 345 -4.75 25.75 6.54
N ALA A 346 -4.32 24.55 6.14
CA ALA A 346 -5.06 23.74 5.16
C ALA A 346 -6.40 23.23 5.69
N VAL A 347 -6.44 22.77 6.94
CA VAL A 347 -7.70 22.34 7.61
C VAL A 347 -8.66 23.51 7.74
N SER A 348 -8.22 24.66 8.29
CA SER A 348 -9.05 25.87 8.40
C SER A 348 -9.63 26.27 7.04
N ARG A 349 -8.79 26.30 6.00
CA ARG A 349 -9.23 26.64 4.65
C ARG A 349 -10.35 25.71 4.15
N LEU A 350 -10.27 24.41 4.43
CA LEU A 350 -11.33 23.47 4.02
C LEU A 350 -12.54 23.54 4.93
N LEU A 351 -12.37 23.85 6.21
CA LEU A 351 -13.50 24.02 7.14
C LEU A 351 -14.33 25.29 6.81
N ASP A 352 -13.66 26.36 6.37
CA ASP A 352 -14.29 27.65 6.11
C ASP A 352 -14.81 27.78 4.66
N ASP A 353 -14.35 26.93 3.72
CA ASP A 353 -14.77 26.91 2.32
C ASP A 353 -15.42 25.57 1.92
N PRO A 354 -16.73 25.39 2.17
CA PRO A 354 -17.45 24.19 1.77
C PRO A 354 -17.44 23.93 0.25
N ALA A 355 -17.36 24.97 -0.57
CA ALA A 355 -17.33 24.82 -2.03
C ALA A 355 -15.98 24.24 -2.49
N LEU A 356 -14.87 24.72 -1.95
CA LEU A 356 -13.54 24.15 -2.18
C LEU A 356 -13.50 22.68 -1.71
N ARG A 357 -14.02 22.41 -0.50
CA ARG A 357 -14.09 21.07 0.07
C ARG A 357 -14.84 20.09 -0.84
N ALA A 358 -16.03 20.47 -1.30
CA ALA A 358 -16.83 19.68 -2.23
C ALA A 358 -16.13 19.49 -3.58
N ARG A 359 -15.47 20.52 -4.11
CA ARG A 359 -14.74 20.47 -5.38
C ARG A 359 -13.57 19.49 -5.32
N LEU A 360 -12.75 19.53 -4.25
CA LEU A 360 -11.62 18.63 -4.06
C LEU A 360 -12.07 17.18 -3.87
N GLY A 361 -13.09 16.94 -3.05
CA GLY A 361 -13.65 15.59 -2.87
C GLY A 361 -14.18 15.00 -4.19
N ALA A 362 -14.94 15.77 -4.96
CA ALA A 362 -15.41 15.35 -6.28
C ALA A 362 -14.26 15.15 -7.28
N GLY A 363 -13.22 15.97 -7.21
CA GLY A 363 -11.99 15.82 -8.00
C GLY A 363 -11.28 14.51 -7.69
N GLY A 364 -11.12 14.21 -6.39
CA GLY A 364 -10.53 12.95 -5.92
C GLY A 364 -11.32 11.74 -6.39
N ARG A 365 -12.64 11.75 -6.23
CA ARG A 365 -13.52 10.66 -6.70
C ARG A 365 -13.36 10.38 -8.19
N ARG A 366 -13.43 11.42 -9.04
CA ARG A 366 -13.23 11.27 -10.49
C ARG A 366 -11.85 10.71 -10.83
N ALA A 367 -10.80 11.12 -10.12
CA ALA A 367 -9.45 10.60 -10.34
C ALA A 367 -9.34 9.09 -10.01
N VAL A 368 -10.03 8.64 -8.97
CA VAL A 368 -10.09 7.19 -8.63
C VAL A 368 -10.85 6.42 -9.71
N GLU A 369 -12.03 6.86 -10.10
CA GLU A 369 -12.83 6.19 -11.14
C GLU A 369 -12.07 6.11 -12.46
N ALA A 370 -11.39 7.16 -12.87
CA ALA A 370 -10.69 7.22 -14.14
C ALA A 370 -9.33 6.51 -14.13
N HIS A 371 -8.58 6.57 -13.03
CA HIS A 371 -7.16 6.18 -13.02
C HIS A 371 -6.73 5.36 -11.80
N TYR A 372 -7.05 5.81 -10.57
CA TYR A 372 -6.54 5.16 -9.37
C TYR A 372 -7.48 4.03 -8.89
N ASN A 373 -7.71 3.01 -9.75
CA ASN A 373 -8.54 1.85 -9.43
C ASN A 373 -7.81 0.53 -9.67
N TRP A 374 -8.18 -0.48 -8.90
CA TRP A 374 -7.51 -1.78 -8.92
C TRP A 374 -7.70 -2.53 -10.24
N ASP A 375 -8.78 -2.29 -10.99
CA ASP A 375 -9.00 -2.94 -12.29
C ASP A 375 -7.95 -2.51 -13.32
N ARG A 376 -7.59 -1.22 -13.33
CA ARG A 376 -6.49 -0.72 -14.16
C ARG A 376 -5.16 -1.34 -13.73
N VAL A 377 -4.84 -1.31 -12.41
CA VAL A 377 -3.59 -1.88 -11.87
C VAL A 377 -3.44 -3.34 -12.30
N THR A 378 -4.49 -4.12 -12.11
CA THR A 378 -4.48 -5.56 -12.43
C THR A 378 -4.34 -5.82 -13.91
N ARG A 379 -5.06 -5.09 -14.78
CA ARG A 379 -4.92 -5.20 -16.25
C ARG A 379 -3.51 -4.85 -16.70
N GLU A 380 -2.92 -3.81 -16.15
CA GLU A 380 -1.58 -3.36 -16.53
C GLU A 380 -0.51 -4.38 -16.14
N LEU A 381 -0.55 -4.89 -14.90
CA LEU A 381 0.34 -5.96 -14.47
C LEU A 381 0.11 -7.25 -15.27
N GLY A 382 -1.13 -7.63 -15.55
CA GLY A 382 -1.45 -8.77 -16.40
C GLY A 382 -0.84 -8.64 -17.79
N ARG A 383 -0.96 -7.47 -18.44
CA ARG A 383 -0.37 -7.18 -19.74
C ARG A 383 1.17 -7.25 -19.70
N ILE A 384 1.80 -6.62 -18.71
CA ILE A 384 3.26 -6.65 -18.54
C ILE A 384 3.78 -8.09 -18.40
N GLY A 385 3.14 -8.89 -17.53
CA GLY A 385 3.54 -10.28 -17.31
C GLY A 385 3.37 -11.13 -18.57
N HIS A 386 2.27 -10.95 -19.31
CA HIS A 386 2.03 -11.65 -20.56
C HIS A 386 3.04 -11.30 -21.65
N GLU A 387 3.34 -10.00 -21.85
CA GLU A 387 4.35 -9.54 -22.83
C GLU A 387 5.71 -10.18 -22.57
N LEU A 388 6.17 -10.16 -21.32
CA LEU A 388 7.47 -10.69 -20.93
C LEU A 388 7.52 -12.23 -20.95
N GLY A 389 6.43 -12.89 -20.59
CA GLY A 389 6.30 -14.34 -20.65
C GLY A 389 6.32 -14.87 -22.08
N ALA A 390 5.60 -14.22 -23.00
CA ALA A 390 5.59 -14.57 -24.41
C ALA A 390 6.96 -14.39 -25.08
N SER A 391 7.64 -13.28 -24.80
CA SER A 391 8.99 -12.99 -25.32
C SER A 391 10.02 -14.03 -24.87
N SER A 392 9.95 -14.50 -23.62
CA SER A 392 10.86 -15.53 -23.09
C SER A 392 10.63 -16.89 -23.77
N ARG A 393 9.40 -17.27 -24.03
CA ARG A 393 9.08 -18.53 -24.74
C ARG A 393 9.61 -18.53 -26.19
N GLN A 394 9.51 -17.40 -26.88
CA GLN A 394 10.05 -17.26 -28.26
C GLN A 394 11.56 -17.34 -28.33
N ALA A 395 12.28 -16.84 -27.31
CA ALA A 395 13.74 -16.91 -27.26
C ALA A 395 14.29 -18.30 -26.92
N THR A 396 13.43 -19.23 -26.49
CA THR A 396 13.81 -20.60 -26.09
C THR A 396 13.53 -21.63 -27.20
N VAL A 397 12.80 -21.25 -28.24
CA VAL A 397 12.54 -22.05 -29.47
C VAL A 397 13.57 -21.70 -30.54
#